data_c5a3265b2aa80996366127ea19c79a39
#
_entry.id   c5a3265b2aa80996366127ea19c79a39
#
_cell.length_a   1.000
_cell.length_b   1.000
_cell.length_c   1.000
_cell.angle_alpha   90.00
_cell.angle_beta   90.00
_cell.angle_gamma   90.00
#
_symmetry.space_group_name_H-M   'P 1'
#
loop_
_entity.id
_entity.type
_entity.pdbx_description
1 polymer ?
#
loop_
_entity_poly.entity_id
_entity_poly.type
_entity_poly.pdbx_seq_one_letter_code
_entity_poly.pdbx_strand_id
1 'polypeptide(L)'
;MLKVFIWPGFLLLILAQWLVPMQMIWKKDKVLDNGTSYKFQTAPVDPGDPFIGKYIMLNFKENSFKLKDTKKLSYNSSVYVSFSADKNGFAKIKSIDISKPQNTDFLETTINYISAEKDSSAIFVNYPFSKFYMEESKAPKAEKIYGERNSDHSLKVYALVKIYNGDAVIKNVFINDSLITDVINARNKVR
;
A
#
# COMPACT_ATOMS: atom_id res chain seq x y z
N MET A 1 31.35 13.27 39.70
CA MET A 1 31.49 12.18 38.69
C MET A 1 30.28 12.01 37.75
N LEU A 2 29.09 12.45 38.13
CA LEU A 2 27.86 12.28 37.29
C LEU A 2 27.90 13.07 35.96
N LYS A 3 28.51 14.25 35.92
CA LYS A 3 28.56 15.15 34.77
C LYS A 3 29.33 14.60 33.55
N VAL A 4 30.27 13.68 33.77
CA VAL A 4 31.13 13.12 32.71
C VAL A 4 30.36 12.12 31.82
N PHE A 5 29.29 11.47 32.35
CA PHE A 5 28.50 10.50 31.63
C PHE A 5 27.33 11.10 30.81
N ILE A 6 26.96 12.36 31.04
CA ILE A 6 25.82 13.00 30.38
C ILE A 6 26.11 13.19 28.87
N TRP A 7 27.30 13.64 28.51
CA TRP A 7 27.68 13.89 27.11
C TRP A 7 27.75 12.63 26.26
N PRO A 8 28.41 11.52 26.70
CA PRO A 8 28.39 10.27 25.96
C PRO A 8 26.98 9.69 25.82
N GLY A 9 26.17 9.76 26.87
CA GLY A 9 24.77 9.31 26.84
C GLY A 9 23.92 10.12 25.85
N PHE A 10 24.10 11.43 25.81
CA PHE A 10 23.42 12.32 24.85
C PHE A 10 23.83 12.02 23.40
N LEU A 11 25.13 11.80 23.15
CA LEU A 11 25.64 11.43 21.83
C LEU A 11 25.09 10.09 21.35
N LEU A 12 24.98 9.13 22.24
CA LEU A 12 24.41 7.80 21.96
C LEU A 12 22.91 7.90 21.64
N LEU A 13 22.17 8.77 22.33
CA LEU A 13 20.76 9.07 22.04
C LEU A 13 20.60 9.69 20.64
N ILE A 14 21.43 10.66 20.26
CA ILE A 14 21.41 11.26 18.92
C ILE A 14 21.67 10.18 17.86
N LEU A 15 22.69 9.35 18.04
CA LEU A 15 22.99 8.27 17.12
C LEU A 15 21.81 7.29 16.97
N ALA A 16 21.18 6.90 18.08
CA ALA A 16 19.99 6.04 18.04
C ALA A 16 18.82 6.67 17.28
N GLN A 17 18.59 7.99 17.47
CA GLN A 17 17.55 8.73 16.75
C GLN A 17 17.77 8.78 15.23
N TRP A 18 19.00 8.73 14.76
CA TRP A 18 19.32 8.67 13.32
C TRP A 18 19.27 7.26 12.76
N LEU A 19 19.70 6.26 13.53
CA LEU A 19 19.77 4.86 13.08
C LEU A 19 18.38 4.30 12.72
N VAL A 20 17.36 4.59 13.54
CA VAL A 20 16.02 4.05 13.30
C VAL A 20 15.40 4.55 11.99
N PRO A 21 15.31 5.87 11.70
CA PRO A 21 14.81 6.36 10.41
C PRO A 21 15.63 5.85 9.23
N MET A 22 16.96 5.80 9.36
CA MET A 22 17.85 5.33 8.30
C MET A 22 17.57 3.86 7.94
N GLN A 23 17.38 3.01 8.95
CA GLN A 23 17.00 1.62 8.75
C GLN A 23 15.64 1.48 8.06
N MET A 24 14.65 2.32 8.43
CA MET A 24 13.34 2.33 7.79
C MET A 24 13.43 2.74 6.32
N ILE A 25 14.23 3.76 5.97
CA ILE A 25 14.46 4.19 4.60
C ILE A 25 15.10 3.06 3.79
N TRP A 26 16.21 2.49 4.27
CA TRP A 26 16.89 1.38 3.59
C TRP A 26 15.98 0.17 3.35
N LYS A 27 15.10 -0.13 4.31
CA LYS A 27 14.13 -1.21 4.14
C LYS A 27 13.16 -0.92 2.99
N LYS A 28 12.67 0.31 2.89
CA LYS A 28 11.77 0.72 1.80
C LYS A 28 12.47 0.81 0.44
N ASP A 29 13.71 1.30 0.41
CA ASP A 29 14.53 1.31 -0.81
C ASP A 29 14.77 -0.12 -1.34
N LYS A 30 15.07 -1.07 -0.46
CA LYS A 30 15.18 -2.49 -0.86
C LYS A 30 13.90 -3.04 -1.49
N VAL A 31 12.73 -2.63 -0.98
CA VAL A 31 11.45 -3.02 -1.59
C VAL A 31 11.29 -2.40 -2.97
N LEU A 32 11.66 -1.13 -3.14
CA LEU A 32 11.59 -0.45 -4.44
C LEU A 32 12.53 -1.05 -5.49
N ASP A 33 13.74 -1.44 -5.08
CA ASP A 33 14.76 -1.97 -5.98
C ASP A 33 14.50 -3.44 -6.34
N ASN A 34 14.30 -4.28 -5.34
CA ASN A 34 14.25 -5.75 -5.51
C ASN A 34 12.83 -6.32 -5.58
N GLY A 35 11.80 -5.53 -5.25
CA GLY A 35 10.42 -6.02 -5.18
C GLY A 35 9.83 -6.35 -6.54
N THR A 36 8.99 -7.37 -6.58
CA THR A 36 8.14 -7.69 -7.74
C THR A 36 7.03 -6.65 -7.86
N SER A 37 6.76 -6.23 -9.09
CA SER A 37 5.76 -5.20 -9.38
C SER A 37 4.40 -5.81 -9.61
N TYR A 38 3.39 -5.31 -8.92
CA TYR A 38 1.99 -5.68 -9.09
C TYR A 38 1.13 -4.44 -9.36
N LYS A 39 0.19 -4.53 -10.31
CA LYS A 39 -0.78 -3.48 -10.61
C LYS A 39 -2.06 -3.70 -9.80
N PHE A 40 -2.28 -2.88 -8.78
CA PHE A 40 -3.50 -2.95 -7.96
C PHE A 40 -4.55 -1.98 -8.50
N GLN A 41 -5.66 -2.52 -9.05
CA GLN A 41 -6.76 -1.69 -9.52
C GLN A 41 -7.43 -1.01 -8.33
N THR A 42 -7.63 0.32 -8.44
CA THR A 42 -8.28 1.08 -7.37
C THR A 42 -9.80 0.95 -7.40
N ALA A 43 -10.41 1.09 -6.24
CA ALA A 43 -11.85 1.24 -6.06
C ALA A 43 -12.17 2.72 -5.78
N PRO A 44 -13.39 3.20 -6.11
CA PRO A 44 -13.83 4.52 -5.70
C PRO A 44 -13.65 4.72 -4.18
N VAL A 45 -13.19 5.90 -3.80
CA VAL A 45 -13.07 6.32 -2.40
C VAL A 45 -14.18 7.32 -2.15
N ASP A 46 -14.93 7.12 -1.08
CA ASP A 46 -15.87 8.15 -0.61
C ASP A 46 -15.03 9.33 -0.08
N PRO A 47 -15.22 10.57 -0.60
CA PRO A 47 -14.43 11.72 -0.21
C PRO A 47 -14.85 12.20 1.20
N GLY A 48 -14.49 11.41 2.22
CA GLY A 48 -14.88 11.67 3.62
C GLY A 48 -13.93 12.57 4.41
N ASP A 49 -12.77 12.93 3.88
CA ASP A 49 -11.80 13.70 4.67
C ASP A 49 -11.07 14.77 3.82
N PRO A 50 -11.55 16.04 3.84
CA PRO A 50 -11.02 17.11 2.98
C PRO A 50 -9.68 17.71 3.42
N PHE A 51 -9.04 17.19 4.50
CA PHE A 51 -7.83 17.80 5.09
C PHE A 51 -6.51 17.07 4.83
N ILE A 52 -6.45 16.16 3.88
CA ILE A 52 -5.25 15.35 3.67
C ILE A 52 -4.39 15.95 2.55
N GLY A 53 -3.63 16.99 2.88
CA GLY A 53 -2.85 17.79 1.94
C GLY A 53 -1.53 17.18 1.42
N LYS A 54 -1.16 15.94 1.82
CA LYS A 54 0.17 15.37 1.47
C LYS A 54 0.12 14.00 0.80
N TYR A 55 -1.03 13.37 0.69
CA TYR A 55 -1.18 12.06 0.08
C TYR A 55 -2.59 11.86 -0.50
N ILE A 56 -2.71 10.90 -1.41
CA ILE A 56 -4.00 10.41 -1.90
C ILE A 56 -4.30 9.11 -1.17
N MET A 57 -5.52 8.98 -0.63
CA MET A 57 -6.03 7.72 -0.09
C MET A 57 -6.42 6.80 -1.24
N LEU A 58 -5.94 5.58 -1.22
CA LEU A 58 -6.23 4.56 -2.22
C LEU A 58 -7.00 3.40 -1.58
N ASN A 59 -8.12 3.05 -2.18
CA ASN A 59 -8.80 1.78 -1.94
C ASN A 59 -8.56 0.86 -3.13
N PHE A 60 -8.52 -0.44 -2.89
CA PHE A 60 -8.24 -1.44 -3.91
C PHE A 60 -9.43 -2.37 -4.09
N LYS A 61 -9.74 -2.72 -5.36
CA LYS A 61 -10.81 -3.67 -5.68
C LYS A 61 -10.49 -5.07 -5.18
N GLU A 62 -9.23 -5.46 -5.26
CA GLU A 62 -8.76 -6.76 -4.78
C GLU A 62 -8.32 -6.65 -3.33
N ASN A 63 -9.25 -6.76 -2.40
CA ASN A 63 -9.00 -6.66 -0.95
C ASN A 63 -9.59 -7.84 -0.17
N SER A 64 -10.21 -8.81 -0.86
CA SER A 64 -10.85 -9.96 -0.22
C SER A 64 -10.53 -11.26 -0.95
N PHE A 65 -10.56 -12.37 -0.18
CA PHE A 65 -10.31 -13.72 -0.69
C PHE A 65 -11.28 -14.70 -0.05
N LYS A 66 -11.85 -15.62 -0.86
CA LYS A 66 -12.77 -16.64 -0.38
C LYS A 66 -12.05 -17.89 0.07
N LEU A 67 -12.26 -18.29 1.32
CA LEU A 67 -11.74 -19.52 1.92
C LEU A 67 -12.88 -20.36 2.49
N LYS A 68 -12.77 -21.69 2.34
CA LYS A 68 -13.75 -22.63 2.90
C LYS A 68 -13.55 -22.87 4.39
N ASP A 69 -12.31 -22.89 4.86
CA ASP A 69 -11.98 -23.09 6.27
C ASP A 69 -11.25 -21.88 6.85
N THR A 70 -11.91 -21.20 7.76
CA THR A 70 -11.39 -19.99 8.44
C THR A 70 -11.19 -20.19 9.95
N LYS A 71 -11.31 -21.44 10.47
CA LYS A 71 -11.29 -21.73 11.91
C LYS A 71 -10.06 -21.21 12.66
N LYS A 72 -8.93 -21.07 11.96
CA LYS A 72 -7.67 -20.57 12.52
C LYS A 72 -7.43 -19.08 12.28
N LEU A 73 -8.39 -18.39 11.66
CA LEU A 73 -8.28 -16.99 11.28
C LEU A 73 -9.26 -16.15 12.10
N SER A 74 -8.81 -15.01 12.60
CA SER A 74 -9.62 -14.07 13.36
C SER A 74 -9.28 -12.63 12.98
N TYR A 75 -10.13 -11.70 13.40
CA TYR A 75 -9.86 -10.28 13.28
C TYR A 75 -8.46 -9.94 13.83
N ASN A 76 -7.73 -9.11 13.08
CA ASN A 76 -6.37 -8.66 13.40
C ASN A 76 -5.28 -9.75 13.45
N SER A 77 -5.59 -10.98 13.02
CA SER A 77 -4.57 -12.02 12.86
C SER A 77 -3.58 -11.64 11.77
N SER A 78 -2.29 -11.84 12.04
CA SER A 78 -1.22 -11.69 11.03
C SER A 78 -1.30 -12.82 10.01
N VAL A 79 -1.25 -12.48 8.73
CA VAL A 79 -1.33 -13.43 7.61
C VAL A 79 -0.36 -13.02 6.50
N TYR A 80 -0.02 -14.00 5.67
CA TYR A 80 0.80 -13.84 4.49
C TYR A 80 -0.08 -13.96 3.24
N VAL A 81 -0.10 -12.92 2.42
CA VAL A 81 -0.91 -12.86 1.19
C VAL A 81 0.01 -12.98 -0.01
N SER A 82 -0.21 -13.99 -0.83
CA SER A 82 0.49 -14.18 -2.11
C SER A 82 -0.37 -13.66 -3.26
N PHE A 83 0.29 -13.11 -4.28
CA PHE A 83 -0.38 -12.51 -5.44
C PHE A 83 -0.01 -13.22 -6.73
N SER A 84 -0.90 -13.10 -7.70
CA SER A 84 -0.69 -13.44 -9.10
C SER A 84 -1.22 -12.32 -9.99
N ALA A 85 -0.82 -12.29 -11.26
CA ALA A 85 -1.43 -11.38 -12.22
C ALA A 85 -2.61 -12.06 -12.90
N ASP A 86 -3.70 -11.33 -13.12
CA ASP A 86 -4.82 -11.76 -13.95
C ASP A 86 -4.48 -11.62 -15.47
N LYS A 87 -5.43 -11.96 -16.34
CA LYS A 87 -5.28 -11.86 -17.80
C LYS A 87 -5.01 -10.42 -18.30
N ASN A 88 -5.36 -9.42 -17.50
CA ASN A 88 -5.16 -7.99 -17.78
C ASN A 88 -3.89 -7.43 -17.09
N GLY A 89 -3.13 -8.28 -16.38
CA GLY A 89 -1.93 -7.90 -15.63
C GLY A 89 -2.21 -7.24 -14.27
N PHE A 90 -3.46 -7.27 -13.77
CA PHE A 90 -3.78 -6.76 -12.45
C PHE A 90 -3.56 -7.81 -11.36
N ALA A 91 -3.19 -7.34 -10.18
CA ALA A 91 -2.99 -8.18 -9.01
C ALA A 91 -4.27 -8.89 -8.60
N LYS A 92 -4.14 -10.20 -8.33
CA LYS A 92 -5.15 -11.07 -7.74
C LYS A 92 -4.56 -11.77 -6.53
N ILE A 93 -5.32 -11.88 -5.44
CA ILE A 93 -4.93 -12.68 -4.30
C ILE A 93 -4.94 -14.15 -4.74
N LYS A 94 -3.78 -14.80 -4.63
CA LYS A 94 -3.59 -16.22 -4.95
C LYS A 94 -3.87 -17.10 -3.74
N SER A 95 -3.36 -16.71 -2.57
CA SER A 95 -3.59 -17.41 -1.30
C SER A 95 -3.45 -16.46 -0.12
N ILE A 96 -4.06 -16.85 1.01
CA ILE A 96 -3.85 -16.27 2.34
C ILE A 96 -3.39 -17.40 3.26
N ASP A 97 -2.20 -17.28 3.81
CA ASP A 97 -1.53 -18.30 4.61
C ASP A 97 -1.18 -17.76 6.01
N ILE A 98 -1.22 -18.65 7.03
CA ILE A 98 -0.85 -18.30 8.41
C ILE A 98 0.67 -18.37 8.57
N SER A 99 1.34 -19.25 7.83
CA SER A 99 2.77 -19.43 7.84
C SER A 99 3.42 -18.75 6.63
N LYS A 100 4.63 -18.24 6.83
CA LYS A 100 5.40 -17.58 5.78
C LYS A 100 5.61 -18.50 4.58
N PRO A 101 5.14 -18.12 3.37
CA PRO A 101 5.35 -18.90 2.15
C PRO A 101 6.84 -18.97 1.78
N GLN A 102 7.24 -20.11 1.19
CA GLN A 102 8.55 -20.28 0.61
C GLN A 102 8.47 -20.18 -0.91
N ASN A 103 9.49 -19.59 -1.54
CA ASN A 103 9.63 -19.49 -3.01
C ASN A 103 8.52 -18.73 -3.75
N THR A 104 7.83 -17.81 -3.09
CA THR A 104 6.86 -16.92 -3.72
C THR A 104 6.89 -15.54 -3.07
N ASP A 105 6.53 -14.51 -3.82
CA ASP A 105 6.35 -13.18 -3.26
C ASP A 105 5.12 -13.18 -2.34
N PHE A 106 5.25 -12.55 -1.21
CA PHE A 106 4.17 -12.41 -0.23
C PHE A 106 4.19 -11.04 0.42
N LEU A 107 3.03 -10.63 0.89
CA LEU A 107 2.81 -9.47 1.73
C LEU A 107 2.44 -9.95 3.14
N GLU A 108 3.10 -9.44 4.16
CA GLU A 108 2.70 -9.62 5.55
C GLU A 108 1.68 -8.55 5.91
N THR A 109 0.51 -8.97 6.37
CA THR A 109 -0.60 -8.07 6.68
C THR A 109 -1.51 -8.65 7.75
N THR A 110 -2.59 -7.94 8.08
CA THR A 110 -3.59 -8.39 9.05
C THR A 110 -4.97 -8.53 8.42
N ILE A 111 -5.78 -9.38 9.02
CA ILE A 111 -7.18 -9.54 8.64
C ILE A 111 -7.98 -8.36 9.17
N ASN A 112 -8.69 -7.65 8.27
CA ASN A 112 -9.57 -6.56 8.62
C ASN A 112 -10.91 -7.07 9.17
N TYR A 113 -11.58 -7.97 8.46
CA TYR A 113 -12.77 -8.69 8.93
C TYR A 113 -13.01 -9.95 8.10
N ILE A 114 -13.87 -10.83 8.63
CA ILE A 114 -14.28 -12.06 7.98
C ILE A 114 -15.81 -12.02 7.83
N SER A 115 -16.29 -12.11 6.60
CA SER A 115 -17.71 -12.22 6.30
C SER A 115 -18.06 -13.68 6.06
N ALA A 116 -18.92 -14.25 6.91
CA ALA A 116 -19.39 -15.60 6.74
C ALA A 116 -20.43 -15.66 5.61
N GLU A 117 -20.22 -16.54 4.63
CA GLU A 117 -21.16 -16.92 3.57
C GLU A 117 -21.59 -18.37 3.79
N LYS A 118 -22.65 -18.84 3.08
CA LYS A 118 -23.22 -20.19 3.29
C LYS A 118 -22.21 -21.33 3.18
N ASP A 119 -21.31 -21.27 2.18
CA ASP A 119 -20.37 -22.35 1.86
C ASP A 119 -18.90 -21.94 1.94
N SER A 120 -18.62 -20.69 2.28
CA SER A 120 -17.28 -20.12 2.35
C SER A 120 -17.27 -18.90 3.27
N SER A 121 -16.09 -18.34 3.53
CA SER A 121 -15.96 -17.03 4.17
C SER A 121 -15.12 -16.13 3.30
N ALA A 122 -15.55 -14.90 3.15
CA ALA A 122 -14.74 -13.85 2.53
C ALA A 122 -13.86 -13.19 3.59
N ILE A 123 -12.54 -13.28 3.41
CA ILE A 123 -11.56 -12.68 4.29
C ILE A 123 -11.12 -11.37 3.66
N PHE A 124 -11.27 -10.28 4.37
CA PHE A 124 -10.81 -8.96 3.95
C PHE A 124 -9.50 -8.64 4.64
N VAL A 125 -8.51 -8.25 3.84
CA VAL A 125 -7.16 -7.94 4.32
C VAL A 125 -6.91 -6.45 4.39
N ASN A 126 -6.03 -6.05 5.30
CA ASN A 126 -5.68 -4.66 5.55
C ASN A 126 -4.37 -4.33 4.84
N TYR A 127 -4.41 -3.61 3.71
CA TYR A 127 -3.17 -3.29 3.01
C TYR A 127 -2.38 -2.19 3.72
N PRO A 128 -1.06 -2.40 4.00
CA PRO A 128 -0.20 -1.39 4.64
C PRO A 128 0.19 -0.24 3.70
N PHE A 129 -0.29 -0.25 2.45
CA PHE A 129 -0.01 0.73 1.41
C PHE A 129 -1.30 1.37 0.88
N SER A 130 -2.02 2.11 1.71
CA SER A 130 -3.24 2.84 1.32
C SER A 130 -3.00 4.32 1.02
N LYS A 131 -1.79 4.84 1.22
CA LYS A 131 -1.46 6.26 1.07
C LYS A 131 -0.36 6.45 0.04
N PHE A 132 -0.64 7.23 -1.00
CA PHE A 132 0.35 7.65 -1.98
C PHE A 132 0.78 9.08 -1.69
N TYR A 133 1.98 9.25 -1.18
CA TYR A 133 2.55 10.55 -0.83
C TYR A 133 3.11 11.26 -2.07
N MET A 134 2.89 12.55 -2.13
CA MET A 134 3.40 13.42 -3.19
C MET A 134 3.70 14.82 -2.65
N GLU A 135 4.23 15.68 -3.51
CA GLU A 135 4.47 17.08 -3.21
C GLU A 135 3.15 17.77 -2.79
N GLU A 136 3.20 18.51 -1.68
CA GLU A 136 2.02 19.13 -1.06
C GLU A 136 1.26 20.06 -2.02
N SER A 137 1.98 20.78 -2.87
CA SER A 137 1.40 21.66 -3.90
C SER A 137 0.59 20.91 -4.97
N LYS A 138 0.88 19.62 -5.17
CA LYS A 138 0.24 18.76 -6.18
C LYS A 138 -0.85 17.86 -5.59
N ALA A 139 -0.78 17.55 -4.29
CA ALA A 139 -1.67 16.59 -3.66
C ALA A 139 -3.16 16.94 -3.77
N PRO A 140 -3.66 18.17 -3.53
CA PRO A 140 -5.06 18.49 -3.66
C PRO A 140 -5.59 18.35 -5.10
N LYS A 141 -4.76 18.70 -6.09
CA LYS A 141 -5.12 18.54 -7.51
C LYS A 141 -5.15 17.06 -7.91
N ALA A 142 -4.19 16.30 -7.41
CA ALA A 142 -4.12 14.87 -7.64
C ALA A 142 -5.32 14.15 -7.05
N GLU A 143 -5.73 14.48 -5.83
CA GLU A 143 -6.89 13.92 -5.15
C GLU A 143 -8.17 14.19 -5.94
N LYS A 144 -8.37 15.44 -6.39
CA LYS A 144 -9.52 15.80 -7.24
C LYS A 144 -9.55 15.01 -8.54
N ILE A 145 -8.41 14.94 -9.27
CA ILE A 145 -8.30 14.18 -10.52
C ILE A 145 -8.50 12.69 -10.27
N TYR A 146 -7.93 12.15 -9.20
CA TYR A 146 -8.10 10.76 -8.81
C TYR A 146 -9.57 10.43 -8.52
N GLY A 147 -10.26 11.24 -7.72
CA GLY A 147 -11.67 11.07 -7.41
C GLY A 147 -12.56 11.11 -8.65
N GLU A 148 -12.41 12.15 -9.49
CA GLU A 148 -13.15 12.30 -10.76
C GLU A 148 -12.93 11.09 -11.69
N ARG A 149 -11.67 10.64 -11.85
CA ARG A 149 -11.31 9.58 -12.78
C ARG A 149 -11.60 8.18 -12.24
N ASN A 150 -11.47 7.98 -10.94
CA ASN A 150 -11.75 6.69 -10.31
C ASN A 150 -13.26 6.40 -10.21
N SER A 151 -14.11 7.42 -10.24
CA SER A 151 -15.57 7.30 -10.33
C SER A 151 -16.03 7.00 -11.76
N ASP A 152 -15.21 7.29 -12.77
CA ASP A 152 -15.49 6.96 -14.17
C ASP A 152 -15.05 5.51 -14.45
N HIS A 153 -16.01 4.60 -14.48
CA HIS A 153 -15.77 3.17 -14.70
C HIS A 153 -15.17 2.84 -16.07
N SER A 154 -15.15 3.77 -17.03
CA SER A 154 -14.49 3.60 -18.33
C SER A 154 -12.97 3.73 -18.23
N LEU A 155 -12.45 4.33 -17.16
CA LEU A 155 -11.03 4.60 -16.97
C LEU A 155 -10.37 3.53 -16.08
N LYS A 156 -9.14 3.17 -16.44
CA LYS A 156 -8.32 2.25 -15.67
C LYS A 156 -7.43 3.03 -14.71
N VAL A 157 -7.83 3.11 -13.44
CA VAL A 157 -6.99 3.71 -12.38
C VAL A 157 -6.38 2.59 -11.55
N TYR A 158 -5.05 2.62 -11.39
CA TYR A 158 -4.34 1.61 -10.63
C TYR A 158 -3.07 2.13 -9.97
N ALA A 159 -2.66 1.49 -8.90
CA ALA A 159 -1.36 1.71 -8.25
C ALA A 159 -0.37 0.61 -8.66
N LEU A 160 0.85 1.00 -8.99
CA LEU A 160 1.97 0.08 -9.14
C LEU A 160 2.63 -0.10 -7.79
N VAL A 161 2.49 -1.28 -7.21
CA VAL A 161 3.01 -1.63 -5.89
C VAL A 161 4.17 -2.59 -6.04
N LYS A 162 5.27 -2.31 -5.36
CA LYS A 162 6.42 -3.21 -5.22
C LYS A 162 6.26 -4.03 -3.95
N ILE A 163 6.41 -5.35 -4.04
CA ILE A 163 6.32 -6.28 -2.91
C ILE A 163 7.63 -7.04 -2.79
N TYR A 164 8.20 -7.06 -1.57
CA TYR A 164 9.43 -7.77 -1.28
C TYR A 164 9.47 -8.23 0.18
N ASN A 165 9.63 -9.52 0.39
CA ASN A 165 9.84 -10.16 1.70
C ASN A 165 8.87 -9.69 2.80
N GLY A 166 7.58 -9.60 2.48
CA GLY A 166 6.50 -9.22 3.40
C GLY A 166 6.19 -7.73 3.44
N ASP A 167 7.06 -6.87 2.91
CA ASP A 167 6.84 -5.44 2.80
C ASP A 167 6.32 -5.03 1.43
N ALA A 168 5.62 -3.89 1.39
CA ALA A 168 5.16 -3.30 0.15
C ALA A 168 5.31 -1.76 0.15
N VAL A 169 5.50 -1.21 -1.06
CA VAL A 169 5.57 0.24 -1.30
C VAL A 169 4.85 0.57 -2.60
N ILE A 170 4.02 1.61 -2.59
CA ILE A 170 3.45 2.17 -3.82
C ILE A 170 4.56 2.93 -4.55
N LYS A 171 4.90 2.47 -5.75
CA LYS A 171 5.87 3.17 -6.59
C LYS A 171 5.24 4.35 -7.32
N ASN A 172 4.08 4.13 -7.95
CA ASN A 172 3.37 5.15 -8.72
C ASN A 172 1.88 4.84 -8.80
N VAL A 173 1.09 5.87 -9.14
CA VAL A 173 -0.33 5.77 -9.47
C VAL A 173 -0.53 6.15 -10.93
N PHE A 174 -1.34 5.38 -11.65
CA PHE A 174 -1.58 5.53 -13.08
C PHE A 174 -3.07 5.73 -13.37
N ILE A 175 -3.35 6.54 -14.38
CA ILE A 175 -4.68 6.75 -14.96
C ILE A 175 -4.54 6.48 -16.47
N ASN A 176 -5.18 5.43 -16.99
CA ASN A 176 -5.04 4.99 -18.39
C ASN A 176 -3.57 4.91 -18.84
N ASP A 177 -2.73 4.23 -18.02
CA ASP A 177 -1.30 4.03 -18.26
C ASP A 177 -0.44 5.31 -18.27
N SER A 178 -1.01 6.49 -17.98
CA SER A 178 -0.28 7.74 -17.74
C SER A 178 -0.04 7.95 -16.25
N LEU A 179 1.14 8.44 -15.88
CA LEU A 179 1.43 8.79 -14.49
C LEU A 179 0.48 9.90 -14.00
N ILE A 180 -0.04 9.77 -12.81
CA ILE A 180 -0.93 10.80 -12.22
C ILE A 180 -0.25 12.17 -12.18
N THR A 181 1.05 12.22 -11.95
CA THR A 181 1.85 13.46 -11.98
C THR A 181 1.85 14.14 -13.33
N ASP A 182 1.91 13.35 -14.41
CA ASP A 182 1.91 13.87 -15.79
C ASP A 182 0.52 14.40 -16.18
N VAL A 183 -0.53 13.71 -15.74
CA VAL A 183 -1.91 14.15 -15.93
C VAL A 183 -2.16 15.50 -15.22
N ILE A 184 -1.61 15.68 -14.00
CA ILE A 184 -1.68 16.96 -13.28
C ILE A 184 -0.95 18.06 -14.04
N ASN A 185 0.27 17.80 -14.50
CA ASN A 185 1.09 18.76 -15.21
C ASN A 185 0.47 19.19 -16.55
N ALA A 186 -0.11 18.24 -17.30
CA ALA A 186 -0.82 18.53 -18.55
C ALA A 186 -2.02 19.48 -18.30
N ARG A 187 -2.81 19.25 -17.25
CA ARG A 187 -3.99 20.08 -16.91
C ARG A 187 -3.58 21.50 -16.46
N ASN A 188 -2.37 21.69 -15.93
CA ASN A 188 -1.84 23.01 -15.56
C ASN A 188 -1.37 23.84 -16.77
N LYS A 189 -1.04 23.19 -17.92
CA LYS A 189 -0.61 23.90 -19.14
C LYS A 189 -1.79 24.40 -19.98
N VAL A 190 -3.00 23.93 -19.74
CA VAL A 190 -4.22 24.26 -20.49
C VAL A 190 -5.03 25.39 -19.81
N ARG A 191 -4.59 25.86 -18.67
CA ARG A 191 -5.14 27.03 -17.95
C ARG A 191 -4.19 28.21 -18.04
#